data_6a145b747b07cee9ed261ff9b966becb
#
_entry.id   6a145b747b07cee9ed261ff9b966becb
#
_cell.length_a   1.000
_cell.length_b   1.000
_cell.length_c   1.000
_cell.angle_alpha   90.00
_cell.angle_beta   90.00
_cell.angle_gamma   90.00
#
_symmetry.space_group_name_H-M   'P 1'
#
loop_
_entity.id
_entity.type
_entity.pdbx_description
1 polymer ?
#
loop_
_entity_poly.entity_id
_entity_poly.type
_entity_poly.pdbx_seq_one_letter_code
_entity_poly.pdbx_strand_id
1 'polypeptide(L)'
;MSSANLTHHQLRRRSVLTSLAIAALVPACSTKQSAPDTRFVLLDGSQTSTQALRGKVFLINFWATSCISCVAEMPKLVQTHQQFHARGYETLAVAMSYDPPAYVVNFSQSRQLPFKVAIDNTGAVAKAWGDVKITPTTFLVNKRGEIVKQYVGEPDFGAMHQLIDKLLTQS
;
A
#
# COMPACT_ATOMS: atom_id res chain seq x y z
N MET A 1 93.98 -21.26 -23.25
CA MET A 1 93.36 -19.99 -23.49
C MET A 1 91.91 -20.31 -23.88
N SER A 2 91.01 -20.26 -23.00
CA SER A 2 89.60 -20.15 -23.35
C SER A 2 88.71 -20.01 -22.09
N SER A 3 88.11 -18.93 -21.98
CA SER A 3 87.29 -18.56 -20.82
C SER A 3 85.90 -19.16 -20.92
N ALA A 4 85.49 -19.81 -19.85
CA ALA A 4 84.07 -20.33 -19.71
C ALA A 4 83.20 -19.22 -19.18
N ASN A 5 82.07 -19.00 -19.85
CA ASN A 5 81.05 -18.04 -19.48
C ASN A 5 79.88 -18.78 -18.86
N LEU A 6 79.65 -18.58 -17.56
CA LEU A 6 78.47 -19.10 -16.84
C LEU A 6 77.34 -18.13 -17.01
N THR A 7 76.30 -18.61 -17.64
CA THR A 7 75.01 -17.89 -17.72
C THR A 7 74.13 -18.26 -16.52
N HIS A 8 73.84 -17.25 -15.69
CA HIS A 8 72.89 -17.34 -14.58
C HIS A 8 71.48 -17.33 -15.08
N HIS A 9 70.78 -18.43 -14.95
CA HIS A 9 69.35 -18.53 -15.18
C HIS A 9 68.58 -17.95 -13.98
N GLN A 10 68.07 -16.73 -14.12
CA GLN A 10 67.18 -16.09 -13.14
C GLN A 10 65.78 -16.67 -13.27
N LEU A 11 65.39 -17.50 -12.34
CA LEU A 11 64.01 -17.98 -12.16
C LEU A 11 63.12 -16.84 -11.61
N ARG A 12 62.38 -16.18 -12.51
CA ARG A 12 61.33 -15.26 -12.14
C ARG A 12 60.15 -16.04 -11.54
N ARG A 13 60.04 -16.01 -10.21
CA ARG A 13 58.81 -16.42 -9.48
C ARG A 13 57.72 -15.44 -9.79
N ARG A 14 56.75 -15.83 -10.64
CA ARG A 14 55.48 -15.10 -10.84
C ARG A 14 54.55 -15.39 -9.66
N SER A 15 54.46 -14.45 -8.73
CA SER A 15 53.43 -14.45 -7.69
C SER A 15 52.08 -14.16 -8.33
N VAL A 16 51.23 -15.16 -8.45
CA VAL A 16 49.83 -14.99 -8.86
C VAL A 16 49.08 -14.55 -7.62
N LEU A 17 48.80 -13.25 -7.53
CA LEU A 17 47.87 -12.69 -6.55
C LEU A 17 46.44 -13.00 -7.00
N THR A 18 45.86 -14.04 -6.45
CA THR A 18 44.43 -14.35 -6.58
C THR A 18 43.64 -13.36 -5.74
N SER A 19 43.11 -12.30 -6.39
CA SER A 19 42.16 -11.36 -5.76
C SER A 19 40.83 -12.06 -5.58
N LEU A 20 40.53 -12.45 -4.34
CA LEU A 20 39.21 -12.97 -3.94
C LEU A 20 38.23 -11.78 -3.90
N ALA A 21 37.45 -11.61 -4.93
CA ALA A 21 36.35 -10.63 -4.97
C ALA A 21 35.22 -11.14 -4.06
N ILE A 22 35.14 -10.62 -2.85
CA ILE A 22 34.01 -10.83 -1.95
C ILE A 22 32.83 -10.01 -2.51
N ALA A 23 31.94 -10.67 -3.23
CA ALA A 23 30.65 -10.09 -3.63
C ALA A 23 29.81 -9.90 -2.37
N ALA A 24 29.75 -8.67 -1.87
CA ALA A 24 28.86 -8.30 -0.79
C ALA A 24 27.41 -8.42 -1.31
N LEU A 25 26.68 -9.46 -0.89
CA LEU A 25 25.24 -9.57 -1.04
C LEU A 25 24.61 -8.46 -0.17
N VAL A 26 24.32 -7.32 -0.77
CA VAL A 26 23.50 -6.29 -0.14
C VAL A 26 22.06 -6.81 -0.15
N PRO A 27 21.44 -7.11 1.00
CA PRO A 27 20.04 -7.46 1.02
C PRO A 27 19.25 -6.25 0.51
N ALA A 28 18.54 -6.40 -0.61
CA ALA A 28 17.58 -5.43 -1.08
C ALA A 28 16.44 -5.36 -0.05
N CYS A 29 16.57 -4.47 0.95
CA CYS A 29 15.46 -4.08 1.80
C CYS A 29 14.43 -3.40 0.89
N SER A 30 13.44 -4.15 0.44
CA SER A 30 12.22 -3.59 -0.13
C SER A 30 11.60 -2.73 0.97
N THR A 31 11.79 -1.41 0.89
CA THR A 31 11.18 -0.45 1.82
C THR A 31 9.67 -0.48 1.59
N LYS A 32 8.97 -1.23 2.44
CA LYS A 32 7.51 -1.23 2.44
C LYS A 32 7.05 0.17 2.84
N GLN A 33 6.20 0.76 2.02
CA GLN A 33 5.68 2.10 2.26
C GLN A 33 4.69 2.05 3.43
N SER A 34 4.97 2.77 4.52
CA SER A 34 4.02 2.94 5.61
C SER A 34 2.85 3.81 5.18
N ALA A 35 1.63 3.43 5.59
CA ALA A 35 0.48 4.30 5.45
C ALA A 35 0.71 5.61 6.23
N PRO A 36 0.38 6.77 5.65
CA PRO A 36 0.57 8.05 6.32
C PRO A 36 -0.27 8.12 7.59
N ASP A 37 0.25 8.79 8.63
CA ASP A 37 -0.54 9.08 9.82
C ASP A 37 -1.59 10.13 9.47
N THR A 38 -2.85 9.71 9.45
CA THR A 38 -3.97 10.49 8.95
C THR A 38 -5.16 10.39 9.88
N ARG A 39 -5.82 11.52 10.13
CA ARG A 39 -7.12 11.59 10.81
C ARG A 39 -8.23 11.70 9.78
N PHE A 40 -9.32 11.00 10.03
CA PHE A 40 -10.50 10.98 9.18
C PHE A 40 -11.71 11.47 9.99
N VAL A 41 -12.45 12.43 9.44
CA VAL A 41 -13.71 12.91 10.01
C VAL A 41 -14.84 12.09 9.37
N LEU A 42 -15.59 11.36 10.18
CA LEU A 42 -16.67 10.51 9.74
C LEU A 42 -17.97 11.31 9.55
N LEU A 43 -18.98 10.71 8.88
CA LEU A 43 -20.25 11.39 8.58
C LEU A 43 -21.05 11.75 9.84
N ASP A 44 -20.85 11.06 10.95
CA ASP A 44 -21.48 11.35 12.24
C ASP A 44 -20.71 12.41 13.07
N GLY A 45 -19.65 12.99 12.51
CA GLY A 45 -18.77 13.95 13.16
C GLY A 45 -17.70 13.31 14.06
N SER A 46 -17.74 12.02 14.31
CA SER A 46 -16.70 11.33 15.04
C SER A 46 -15.40 11.24 14.22
N GLN A 47 -14.31 10.84 14.86
CA GLN A 47 -13.01 10.74 14.20
C GLN A 47 -12.42 9.33 14.34
N THR A 48 -11.70 8.92 13.32
CA THR A 48 -10.82 7.76 13.35
C THR A 48 -9.44 8.14 12.78
N SER A 49 -8.48 7.22 12.83
CA SER A 49 -7.14 7.50 12.29
C SER A 49 -6.51 6.23 11.74
N THR A 50 -5.48 6.38 10.93
CA THR A 50 -4.63 5.27 10.49
C THR A 50 -4.08 4.48 11.68
N GLN A 51 -3.70 5.18 12.75
CA GLN A 51 -3.20 4.55 13.98
C GLN A 51 -4.27 3.69 14.66
N ALA A 52 -5.54 4.14 14.69
CA ALA A 52 -6.66 3.38 15.27
C ALA A 52 -7.02 2.12 14.45
N LEU A 53 -6.56 2.04 13.21
CA LEU A 53 -6.75 0.87 12.32
C LEU A 53 -5.60 -0.13 12.39
N ARG A 54 -4.49 0.17 13.07
CA ARG A 54 -3.39 -0.79 13.25
C ARG A 54 -3.86 -2.06 13.96
N GLY A 55 -3.23 -3.17 13.61
CA GLY A 55 -3.66 -4.50 14.06
C GLY A 55 -4.76 -5.12 13.19
N LYS A 56 -5.40 -4.33 12.32
CA LYS A 56 -6.34 -4.81 11.30
C LYS A 56 -5.72 -4.74 9.91
N VAL A 57 -6.20 -5.59 9.01
CA VAL A 57 -6.06 -5.36 7.57
C VAL A 57 -7.13 -4.35 7.20
N PHE A 58 -6.78 -3.27 6.51
CA PHE A 58 -7.77 -2.27 6.16
C PHE A 58 -7.61 -1.73 4.74
N LEU A 59 -8.71 -1.24 4.22
CA LEU A 59 -8.79 -0.66 2.90
C LEU A 59 -9.23 0.81 3.03
N ILE A 60 -8.50 1.71 2.37
CA ILE A 60 -8.90 3.11 2.18
C ILE A 60 -9.27 3.29 0.72
N ASN A 61 -10.53 3.66 0.46
CA ASN A 61 -11.04 3.91 -0.90
C ASN A 61 -11.37 5.40 -1.05
N PHE A 62 -10.69 6.07 -1.98
CA PHE A 62 -10.99 7.45 -2.38
C PHE A 62 -12.02 7.44 -3.50
N TRP A 63 -13.14 8.12 -3.30
CA TRP A 63 -14.30 8.09 -4.18
C TRP A 63 -15.06 9.41 -4.24
N ALA A 64 -16.04 9.51 -5.13
CA ALA A 64 -17.00 10.60 -5.18
C ALA A 64 -18.36 10.11 -5.68
N THR A 65 -19.44 10.78 -5.27
CA THR A 65 -20.80 10.46 -5.73
C THR A 65 -21.00 10.75 -7.22
N SER A 66 -20.22 11.66 -7.78
CA SER A 66 -20.18 11.98 -9.21
C SER A 66 -19.33 11.04 -10.07
N CYS A 67 -18.56 10.14 -9.43
CA CYS A 67 -17.70 9.19 -10.10
C CYS A 67 -18.48 7.90 -10.43
N ILE A 68 -18.83 7.70 -11.69
CA ILE A 68 -19.67 6.57 -12.14
C ILE A 68 -19.06 5.22 -11.76
N SER A 69 -17.76 5.02 -12.00
CA SER A 69 -17.06 3.79 -11.66
C SER A 69 -16.97 3.55 -10.15
N CYS A 70 -16.84 4.63 -9.34
CA CYS A 70 -16.87 4.53 -7.89
C CYS A 70 -18.24 4.03 -7.40
N VAL A 71 -19.30 4.57 -7.92
CA VAL A 71 -20.69 4.16 -7.59
C VAL A 71 -20.93 2.70 -8.01
N ALA A 72 -20.41 2.30 -9.17
CA ALA A 72 -20.54 0.94 -9.68
C ALA A 72 -19.75 -0.10 -8.84
N GLU A 73 -18.60 0.27 -8.28
CA GLU A 73 -17.81 -0.64 -7.44
C GLU A 73 -18.31 -0.75 -5.99
N MET A 74 -19.11 0.22 -5.51
CA MET A 74 -19.54 0.30 -4.11
C MET A 74 -20.23 -1.00 -3.59
N PRO A 75 -21.11 -1.67 -4.35
CA PRO A 75 -21.66 -2.96 -3.92
C PRO A 75 -20.61 -4.05 -3.70
N LYS A 76 -19.51 -4.03 -4.47
CA LYS A 76 -18.40 -4.99 -4.31
C LYS A 76 -17.59 -4.67 -3.05
N LEU A 77 -17.40 -3.40 -2.71
CA LEU A 77 -16.80 -2.98 -1.43
C LEU A 77 -17.67 -3.40 -0.24
N VAL A 78 -19.00 -3.28 -0.35
CA VAL A 78 -19.94 -3.77 0.66
C VAL A 78 -19.78 -5.27 0.86
N GLN A 79 -19.76 -6.04 -0.22
CA GLN A 79 -19.56 -7.49 -0.16
C GLN A 79 -18.20 -7.85 0.47
N THR A 80 -17.13 -7.14 0.09
CA THR A 80 -15.79 -7.33 0.67
C THR A 80 -15.81 -7.06 2.17
N HIS A 81 -16.42 -5.96 2.61
CA HIS A 81 -16.51 -5.65 4.03
C HIS A 81 -17.29 -6.74 4.79
N GLN A 82 -18.45 -7.16 4.30
CA GLN A 82 -19.26 -8.20 4.92
C GLN A 82 -18.51 -9.54 5.04
N GLN A 83 -17.74 -9.89 4.01
CA GLN A 83 -16.99 -11.15 3.98
C GLN A 83 -15.83 -11.19 5.00
N PHE A 84 -15.13 -10.06 5.21
CA PHE A 84 -13.86 -10.07 5.93
C PHE A 84 -13.89 -9.34 7.28
N HIS A 85 -14.88 -8.48 7.54
CA HIS A 85 -14.91 -7.63 8.74
C HIS A 85 -14.78 -8.43 10.05
N ALA A 86 -15.53 -9.50 10.20
CA ALA A 86 -15.49 -10.36 11.40
C ALA A 86 -14.12 -11.02 11.65
N ARG A 87 -13.24 -11.02 10.64
CA ARG A 87 -11.91 -11.62 10.69
C ARG A 87 -10.78 -10.58 10.94
N GLY A 88 -11.15 -9.35 11.27
CA GLY A 88 -10.17 -8.27 11.53
C GLY A 88 -9.83 -7.43 10.31
N TYR A 89 -10.74 -7.30 9.37
CA TYR A 89 -10.66 -6.40 8.23
C TYR A 89 -11.54 -5.15 8.45
N GLU A 90 -11.13 -4.01 7.88
CA GLU A 90 -11.91 -2.78 7.93
C GLU A 90 -11.91 -2.08 6.56
N THR A 91 -13.03 -1.43 6.23
CA THR A 91 -13.16 -0.56 5.06
C THR A 91 -13.42 0.87 5.53
N LEU A 92 -12.70 1.83 4.95
CA LEU A 92 -12.95 3.25 5.13
C LEU A 92 -13.04 3.90 3.74
N ALA A 93 -14.22 4.37 3.38
CA ALA A 93 -14.44 5.11 2.15
C ALA A 93 -14.26 6.62 2.43
N VAL A 94 -13.38 7.28 1.68
CA VAL A 94 -13.04 8.70 1.85
C VAL A 94 -13.57 9.46 0.64
N ALA A 95 -14.63 10.24 0.83
CA ALA A 95 -15.16 11.11 -0.22
C ALA A 95 -14.19 12.27 -0.47
N MET A 96 -13.95 12.56 -1.75
CA MET A 96 -13.04 13.62 -2.19
C MET A 96 -13.58 15.01 -1.84
N SER A 97 -12.68 15.99 -1.66
CA SER A 97 -13.00 17.36 -1.23
C SER A 97 -13.95 18.12 -2.17
N TYR A 98 -14.02 17.72 -3.41
CA TYR A 98 -14.93 18.32 -4.39
C TYR A 98 -16.36 17.74 -4.36
N ASP A 99 -16.59 16.66 -3.58
CA ASP A 99 -17.90 16.01 -3.50
C ASP A 99 -18.76 16.70 -2.42
N PRO A 100 -19.96 17.22 -2.75
CA PRO A 100 -20.77 17.91 -1.77
C PRO A 100 -21.16 17.00 -0.59
N PRO A 101 -20.92 17.42 0.68
CA PRO A 101 -21.18 16.58 1.85
C PRO A 101 -22.60 16.01 1.91
N ALA A 102 -23.59 16.79 1.51
CA ALA A 102 -24.99 16.34 1.50
C ALA A 102 -25.23 15.15 0.56
N TYR A 103 -24.51 15.08 -0.57
CA TYR A 103 -24.61 13.96 -1.51
C TYR A 103 -23.94 12.71 -0.94
N VAL A 104 -22.81 12.87 -0.29
CA VAL A 104 -22.09 11.75 0.38
C VAL A 104 -22.95 11.16 1.49
N VAL A 105 -23.55 12.00 2.34
CA VAL A 105 -24.44 11.57 3.43
C VAL A 105 -25.66 10.84 2.87
N ASN A 106 -26.34 11.42 1.88
CA ASN A 106 -27.52 10.82 1.25
C ASN A 106 -27.19 9.48 0.59
N PHE A 107 -26.08 9.40 -0.14
CA PHE A 107 -25.61 8.16 -0.76
C PHE A 107 -25.33 7.07 0.28
N SER A 108 -24.58 7.41 1.33
CA SER A 108 -24.23 6.47 2.39
C SER A 108 -25.47 5.92 3.10
N GLN A 109 -26.42 6.77 3.44
CA GLN A 109 -27.68 6.40 4.11
C GLN A 109 -28.60 5.58 3.20
N SER A 110 -28.84 6.06 1.97
CA SER A 110 -29.75 5.39 1.03
C SER A 110 -29.24 4.01 0.60
N ARG A 111 -27.92 3.82 0.56
CA ARG A 111 -27.27 2.54 0.24
C ARG A 111 -26.95 1.70 1.48
N GLN A 112 -27.20 2.21 2.69
CA GLN A 112 -26.96 1.54 3.97
C GLN A 112 -25.53 0.96 4.03
N LEU A 113 -24.52 1.80 3.72
CA LEU A 113 -23.13 1.35 3.69
C LEU A 113 -22.71 0.81 5.07
N PRO A 114 -22.22 -0.46 5.18
CA PRO A 114 -21.95 -1.11 6.46
C PRO A 114 -20.60 -0.72 7.07
N PHE A 115 -19.85 0.13 6.41
CA PHE A 115 -18.50 0.55 6.79
C PHE A 115 -18.42 2.06 7.00
N LYS A 116 -17.29 2.51 7.54
CA LYS A 116 -17.05 3.92 7.81
C LYS A 116 -16.89 4.73 6.54
N VAL A 117 -17.56 5.89 6.50
CA VAL A 117 -17.40 6.86 5.44
C VAL A 117 -16.89 8.16 6.05
N ALA A 118 -15.83 8.70 5.48
CA ALA A 118 -15.25 9.99 5.84
C ALA A 118 -15.35 10.97 4.67
N ILE A 119 -15.24 12.27 4.97
CA ILE A 119 -15.15 13.33 3.97
C ILE A 119 -13.81 14.05 4.13
N ASP A 120 -13.07 14.16 3.03
CA ASP A 120 -11.85 14.95 2.97
C ASP A 120 -12.15 16.40 2.58
N ASN A 121 -12.75 17.17 3.49
CA ASN A 121 -13.20 18.54 3.21
C ASN A 121 -12.10 19.48 2.71
N THR A 122 -10.84 19.19 2.98
CA THR A 122 -9.70 20.07 2.66
C THR A 122 -8.80 19.53 1.56
N GLY A 123 -8.97 18.28 1.15
CA GLY A 123 -8.04 17.57 0.28
C GLY A 123 -6.74 17.12 0.97
N ALA A 124 -6.62 17.35 2.28
CA ALA A 124 -5.41 17.02 3.02
C ALA A 124 -5.19 15.51 3.13
N VAL A 125 -6.27 14.73 3.25
CA VAL A 125 -6.20 13.27 3.30
C VAL A 125 -5.71 12.72 1.96
N ALA A 126 -6.33 13.11 0.85
CA ALA A 126 -5.92 12.69 -0.49
C ALA A 126 -4.47 13.08 -0.79
N LYS A 127 -4.05 14.27 -0.37
CA LYS A 127 -2.66 14.74 -0.50
C LYS A 127 -1.69 13.87 0.29
N ALA A 128 -2.01 13.54 1.54
CA ALA A 128 -1.15 12.70 2.39
C ALA A 128 -0.98 11.28 1.83
N TRP A 129 -2.01 10.75 1.16
CA TRP A 129 -2.02 9.40 0.56
C TRP A 129 -1.43 9.36 -0.86
N GLY A 130 -0.49 10.25 -1.17
CA GLY A 130 0.20 10.27 -2.45
C GLY A 130 -0.44 11.19 -3.48
N ASP A 131 -1.11 12.26 -3.01
CA ASP A 131 -1.74 13.28 -3.85
C ASP A 131 -2.79 12.68 -4.81
N VAL A 132 -3.71 11.88 -4.24
CA VAL A 132 -4.76 11.18 -4.99
C VAL A 132 -5.62 12.18 -5.78
N LYS A 133 -5.63 12.03 -7.11
CA LYS A 133 -6.39 12.90 -8.04
C LYS A 133 -7.39 12.12 -8.88
N ILE A 134 -7.22 10.82 -8.96
CA ILE A 134 -8.06 9.94 -9.78
C ILE A 134 -8.91 9.09 -8.86
N THR A 135 -10.20 8.99 -9.13
CA THR A 135 -11.13 8.12 -8.42
C THR A 135 -11.75 7.08 -9.37
N PRO A 136 -11.98 5.85 -8.88
CA PRO A 136 -11.60 5.36 -7.57
C PRO A 136 -10.09 5.13 -7.45
N THR A 137 -9.51 5.40 -6.28
CA THR A 137 -8.17 4.94 -5.91
C THR A 137 -8.26 4.26 -4.55
N THR A 138 -7.72 3.04 -4.49
CA THR A 138 -7.85 2.17 -3.33
C THR A 138 -6.49 1.73 -2.81
N PHE A 139 -6.27 1.85 -1.50
CA PHE A 139 -5.08 1.37 -0.82
C PHE A 139 -5.44 0.22 0.10
N LEU A 140 -4.75 -0.90 -0.02
CA LEU A 140 -4.84 -2.03 0.90
C LEU A 140 -3.64 -2.00 1.84
N VAL A 141 -3.91 -2.03 3.15
CA VAL A 141 -2.91 -1.88 4.21
C VAL A 141 -2.95 -3.09 5.13
N ASN A 142 -1.77 -3.60 5.50
CA ASN A 142 -1.66 -4.75 6.39
C ASN A 142 -1.77 -4.35 7.88
N LYS A 143 -1.77 -5.36 8.78
CA LYS A 143 -1.88 -5.16 10.23
C LYS A 143 -0.78 -4.26 10.83
N ARG A 144 0.40 -4.19 10.19
CA ARG A 144 1.52 -3.32 10.61
C ARG A 144 1.38 -1.88 10.13
N GLY A 145 0.34 -1.56 9.35
CA GLY A 145 0.14 -0.25 8.76
C GLY A 145 1.01 0.01 7.52
N GLU A 146 1.44 -1.04 6.82
CA GLU A 146 2.19 -0.94 5.57
C GLU A 146 1.24 -1.04 4.38
N ILE A 147 1.36 -0.15 3.41
CA ILE A 147 0.63 -0.22 2.14
C ILE A 147 1.18 -1.41 1.35
N VAL A 148 0.35 -2.41 1.11
CA VAL A 148 0.73 -3.61 0.36
C VAL A 148 0.30 -3.56 -1.09
N LYS A 149 -0.73 -2.76 -1.41
CA LYS A 149 -1.20 -2.58 -2.77
C LYS A 149 -1.94 -1.25 -2.91
N GLN A 150 -1.74 -0.59 -4.05
CA GLN A 150 -2.54 0.53 -4.52
C GLN A 150 -3.22 0.10 -5.84
N TYR A 151 -4.49 0.43 -5.97
CA TYR A 151 -5.27 0.27 -7.19
C TYR A 151 -5.72 1.64 -7.65
N VAL A 152 -5.52 1.96 -8.92
CA VAL A 152 -6.06 3.15 -9.57
C VAL A 152 -7.09 2.67 -10.58
N GLY A 153 -8.34 3.10 -10.42
CA GLY A 153 -9.50 2.48 -11.05
C GLY A 153 -10.02 1.30 -10.24
N GLU A 154 -11.04 0.63 -10.78
CA GLU A 154 -11.68 -0.53 -10.13
C GLU A 154 -10.68 -1.70 -10.00
N PRO A 155 -10.49 -2.27 -8.78
CA PRO A 155 -9.62 -3.41 -8.59
C PRO A 155 -10.21 -4.70 -9.17
N ASP A 156 -9.34 -5.66 -9.52
CA ASP A 156 -9.76 -7.05 -9.60
C ASP A 156 -10.09 -7.55 -8.19
N PHE A 157 -11.40 -7.62 -7.87
CA PHE A 157 -11.88 -8.01 -6.56
C PHE A 157 -11.52 -9.46 -6.20
N GLY A 158 -11.43 -10.35 -7.18
CA GLY A 158 -11.00 -11.74 -6.94
C GLY A 158 -9.57 -11.82 -6.43
N ALA A 159 -8.65 -11.16 -7.12
CA ALA A 159 -7.25 -11.08 -6.71
C ALA A 159 -7.08 -10.29 -5.38
N MET A 160 -7.88 -9.23 -5.17
CA MET A 160 -7.86 -8.46 -3.92
C MET A 160 -8.34 -9.30 -2.74
N HIS A 161 -9.39 -10.12 -2.88
CA HIS A 161 -9.88 -11.01 -1.82
C HIS A 161 -8.84 -12.05 -1.43
N GLN A 162 -8.14 -12.67 -2.40
CA GLN A 162 -7.05 -13.59 -2.12
C GLN A 162 -5.91 -12.91 -1.33
N LEU A 163 -5.60 -11.65 -1.68
CA LEU A 163 -4.58 -10.89 -0.96
C LEU A 163 -5.04 -10.54 0.47
N ILE A 164 -6.31 -10.13 0.67
CA ILE A 164 -6.88 -9.87 1.99
C ILE A 164 -6.82 -11.14 2.85
N ASP A 165 -7.24 -12.30 2.32
CA ASP A 165 -7.15 -13.59 3.02
C ASP A 165 -5.72 -13.88 3.52
N LYS A 166 -4.74 -13.72 2.63
CA LYS A 166 -3.33 -13.90 2.98
C LYS A 166 -2.87 -12.94 4.07
N LEU A 167 -3.27 -11.66 4.01
CA LEU A 167 -2.87 -10.67 5.01
C LEU A 167 -3.52 -10.90 6.37
N LEU A 168 -4.74 -11.42 6.40
CA LEU A 168 -5.46 -11.75 7.64
C LEU A 168 -4.81 -12.90 8.40
N THR A 169 -4.15 -13.84 7.71
CA THR A 169 -3.43 -14.96 8.32
C THR A 169 -2.01 -14.61 8.78
N GLN A 170 -1.47 -13.47 8.35
CA GLN A 170 -0.13 -12.98 8.76
C GLN A 170 -0.21 -12.27 10.13
N SER A 171 0.80 -12.50 10.95
CA SER A 171 1.01 -11.83 12.24
C SER A 171 1.64 -10.46 12.04
#